data_9b83b8d4c1c605aaccba143d5235e858
#
_entry.id   9b83b8d4c1c605aaccba143d5235e858
#
_cell.length_a   1.000
_cell.length_b   1.000
_cell.length_c   1.000
_cell.angle_alpha   90.00
_cell.angle_beta   90.00
_cell.angle_gamma   90.00
#
_symmetry.space_group_name_H-M   'P 1'
#
loop_
_entity.id
_entity.type
_entity.pdbx_description
1 polymer ?
#
loop_
_entity_poly.entity_id
_entity_poly.type
_entity_poly.pdbx_seq_one_letter_code
_entity_poly.pdbx_strand_id
1 'polypeptide(L)'
;MNQRMTDKKSGYLGNPNLKESGREQNFTKEQVKEYMKCAQDPNYFIKEYVKVVSLDEGLIPFELYDYQEDIINKVHNNRFVIAKLPRQSGKSTTIVSYILHYILFNQSMTVGILANKQATSREILSRLKLAYEYLPLWLQQGIVEWNKGSIILENGSKVLASATSSSAIRGGSFNMIFLDEFAHVPNNIAEEFFSSVYPTVTSGQNTKVLMVSTPNGLNMFYHYWKHAIKEVGESGKNEYIPIEVHWSQVPKYPGGPLRDEVWMNETIANTSEQQFQSEFECDFIGSSNTLISSHKIHSLAWVKPKIKNADGLCVYDDPVEGHTYVVTVDTSRGQGKDYSAFCVIDITNPPYKVVARFRNNLISPMVYPTVVK
;
A
#
# COMPACT_ATOMS: atom_id res chain seq x y z
N MET A 1 -34.14 42.22 35.25
CA MET A 1 -32.90 41.93 34.52
C MET A 1 -32.77 40.42 34.34
N ASN A 2 -33.21 39.87 33.18
CA ASN A 2 -33.21 38.45 32.91
C ASN A 2 -31.81 38.01 32.47
N GLN A 3 -31.10 37.27 33.31
CA GLN A 3 -29.96 36.49 32.91
C GLN A 3 -30.46 35.33 32.03
N ARG A 4 -30.39 35.48 30.72
CA ARG A 4 -30.44 34.34 29.81
C ARG A 4 -29.14 33.56 30.03
N MET A 5 -29.19 32.52 30.83
CA MET A 5 -28.20 31.42 30.78
C MET A 5 -28.28 30.82 29.37
N THR A 6 -27.36 31.19 28.54
CA THR A 6 -27.08 30.45 27.31
C THR A 6 -26.44 29.14 27.73
N ASP A 7 -27.20 28.05 27.70
CA ASP A 7 -26.67 26.69 27.68
C ASP A 7 -25.74 26.58 26.48
N LYS A 8 -24.46 26.94 26.66
CA LYS A 8 -23.39 26.54 25.69
C LYS A 8 -23.36 25.03 25.71
N LYS A 9 -23.84 24.38 24.65
CA LYS A 9 -23.59 22.96 24.42
C LYS A 9 -22.12 22.72 24.61
N SER A 10 -21.76 21.96 25.63
CA SER A 10 -20.35 21.66 25.99
C SER A 10 -19.77 20.74 24.95
N GLY A 11 -18.76 21.19 24.16
CA GLY A 11 -18.06 20.41 23.17
C GLY A 11 -17.68 21.20 21.94
N TYR A 12 -16.77 20.69 21.13
CA TYR A 12 -16.28 21.35 19.91
C TYR A 12 -17.43 21.63 18.93
N LEU A 13 -17.62 22.89 18.57
CA LEU A 13 -18.70 23.36 17.72
C LEU A 13 -20.11 22.91 18.21
N GLY A 14 -20.28 22.68 19.53
CA GLY A 14 -21.52 22.23 20.13
C GLY A 14 -21.80 20.72 20.05
N ASN A 15 -20.85 19.92 19.60
CA ASN A 15 -20.93 18.46 19.66
C ASN A 15 -20.40 17.94 21.01
N PRO A 16 -21.29 17.38 21.89
CA PRO A 16 -20.90 16.96 23.23
C PRO A 16 -19.92 15.75 23.24
N ASN A 17 -19.82 15.03 22.13
CA ASN A 17 -18.92 13.89 21.99
C ASN A 17 -17.49 14.29 21.58
N LEU A 18 -17.25 15.56 21.30
CA LEU A 18 -15.97 16.08 20.85
C LEU A 18 -15.41 17.07 21.88
N LYS A 19 -14.25 16.76 22.43
CA LYS A 19 -13.56 17.63 23.42
C LYS A 19 -13.05 18.89 22.73
N GLU A 20 -13.45 20.05 23.22
CA GLU A 20 -12.92 21.35 22.78
C GLU A 20 -11.52 21.57 23.34
N SER A 21 -10.65 22.24 22.56
CA SER A 21 -9.30 22.63 23.00
C SER A 21 -9.36 23.59 24.19
N GLY A 22 -8.39 23.45 25.12
CA GLY A 22 -8.30 24.28 26.33
C GLY A 22 -9.24 23.87 27.45
N ARG A 23 -9.99 22.79 27.31
CA ARG A 23 -10.82 22.23 28.39
C ARG A 23 -9.96 21.47 29.40
N GLU A 24 -9.87 21.96 30.61
CA GLU A 24 -9.17 21.26 31.71
C GLU A 24 -9.76 19.86 31.93
N GLN A 25 -8.88 18.89 32.13
CA GLN A 25 -9.21 17.49 32.39
C GLN A 25 -8.58 17.05 33.72
N ASN A 26 -9.42 16.81 34.72
CA ASN A 26 -8.99 16.20 35.97
C ASN A 26 -9.08 14.68 35.84
N PHE A 27 -7.94 14.01 35.85
CA PHE A 27 -7.88 12.55 35.78
C PHE A 27 -8.02 11.94 37.20
N THR A 28 -8.80 10.87 37.28
CA THR A 28 -8.75 10.00 38.47
C THR A 28 -7.47 9.14 38.44
N LYS A 29 -7.10 8.56 39.59
CA LYS A 29 -5.92 7.66 39.64
C LYS A 29 -6.08 6.45 38.71
N GLU A 30 -7.29 5.96 38.59
CA GLU A 30 -7.67 4.84 37.71
C GLU A 30 -7.50 5.25 36.23
N GLN A 31 -7.99 6.43 35.85
CA GLN A 31 -7.84 6.95 34.49
C GLN A 31 -6.37 7.20 34.12
N VAL A 32 -5.54 7.65 35.06
CA VAL A 32 -4.08 7.78 34.79
C VAL A 32 -3.44 6.41 34.49
N LYS A 33 -3.75 5.38 35.29
CA LYS A 33 -3.25 4.03 35.05
C LYS A 33 -3.72 3.49 33.69
N GLU A 34 -4.98 3.68 33.40
CA GLU A 34 -5.60 3.24 32.15
C GLU A 34 -5.03 3.99 30.93
N TYR A 35 -4.82 5.29 31.04
CA TYR A 35 -4.16 6.10 30.02
C TYR A 35 -2.74 5.58 29.72
N MET A 36 -1.97 5.27 30.78
CA MET A 36 -0.61 4.72 30.61
C MET A 36 -0.63 3.35 29.92
N LYS A 37 -1.60 2.49 30.26
CA LYS A 37 -1.75 1.19 29.61
C LYS A 37 -2.10 1.34 28.13
N CYS A 38 -3.06 2.20 27.81
CA CYS A 38 -3.42 2.53 26.43
C CYS A 38 -2.24 3.10 25.66
N ALA A 39 -1.45 3.98 26.25
CA ALA A 39 -0.29 4.59 25.58
C ALA A 39 0.81 3.58 25.26
N GLN A 40 1.00 2.55 26.10
CA GLN A 40 2.02 1.52 25.93
C GLN A 40 1.62 0.42 24.94
N ASP A 41 0.34 0.10 24.83
CA ASP A 41 -0.17 -1.01 24.03
C ASP A 41 -1.27 -0.54 23.07
N PRO A 42 -0.94 -0.36 21.78
CA PRO A 42 -1.92 0.04 20.79
C PRO A 42 -3.01 -1.03 20.55
N ASN A 43 -2.71 -2.33 20.69
CA ASN A 43 -3.71 -3.38 20.55
C ASN A 43 -4.72 -3.32 21.68
N TYR A 44 -4.25 -3.11 22.92
CA TYR A 44 -5.12 -2.93 24.07
C TYR A 44 -6.04 -1.72 23.88
N PHE A 45 -5.47 -0.55 23.54
CA PHE A 45 -6.26 0.65 23.27
C PHE A 45 -7.35 0.42 22.24
N ILE A 46 -7.00 -0.24 21.14
CA ILE A 46 -7.95 -0.48 20.03
C ILE A 46 -9.09 -1.40 20.48
N LYS A 47 -8.77 -2.51 21.12
CA LYS A 47 -9.78 -3.48 21.59
C LYS A 47 -10.74 -2.90 22.64
N GLU A 48 -10.24 -2.06 23.54
CA GLU A 48 -11.06 -1.54 24.64
C GLU A 48 -11.87 -0.29 24.25
N TYR A 49 -11.34 0.56 23.36
CA TYR A 49 -11.92 1.90 23.17
C TYR A 49 -12.36 2.19 21.74
N VAL A 50 -11.79 1.52 20.73
CA VAL A 50 -12.12 1.84 19.34
C VAL A 50 -13.41 1.13 18.92
N LYS A 51 -14.30 1.92 18.28
CA LYS A 51 -15.52 1.40 17.65
C LYS A 51 -15.45 1.59 16.14
N VAL A 52 -16.02 0.64 15.43
CA VAL A 52 -16.07 0.62 13.96
C VAL A 52 -17.51 0.40 13.49
N VAL A 53 -17.78 0.75 12.23
CA VAL A 53 -19.10 0.49 11.63
C VAL A 53 -19.06 -0.86 10.93
N SER A 54 -19.90 -1.78 11.39
CA SER A 54 -20.28 -2.99 10.68
C SER A 54 -21.42 -2.69 9.72
N LEU A 55 -21.47 -3.36 8.58
CA LEU A 55 -22.57 -3.23 7.62
C LEU A 55 -23.88 -3.81 8.14
N ASP A 56 -23.81 -4.83 9.00
CA ASP A 56 -24.96 -5.58 9.48
C ASP A 56 -25.44 -5.07 10.87
N GLU A 57 -24.50 -4.70 11.74
CA GLU A 57 -24.79 -4.41 13.16
C GLU A 57 -24.65 -2.91 13.51
N GLY A 58 -24.20 -2.07 12.55
CA GLY A 58 -23.95 -0.65 12.80
C GLY A 58 -22.66 -0.44 13.59
N LEU A 59 -22.71 0.33 14.68
CA LEU A 59 -21.52 0.67 15.46
C LEU A 59 -21.21 -0.43 16.50
N ILE A 60 -20.05 -1.08 16.34
CA ILE A 60 -19.58 -2.18 17.20
C ILE A 60 -18.18 -1.91 17.75
N PRO A 61 -17.76 -2.53 18.88
CA PRO A 61 -16.38 -2.58 19.30
C PRO A 61 -15.47 -3.18 18.19
N PHE A 62 -14.24 -2.71 18.11
CA PHE A 62 -13.30 -3.26 17.13
C PHE A 62 -12.55 -4.46 17.72
N GLU A 63 -13.09 -5.64 17.54
CA GLU A 63 -12.41 -6.88 17.86
C GLU A 63 -11.35 -7.18 16.78
N LEU A 64 -10.07 -7.16 17.19
CA LEU A 64 -8.96 -7.42 16.29
C LEU A 64 -8.79 -8.92 16.05
N TYR A 65 -8.59 -9.28 14.78
CA TYR A 65 -8.13 -10.62 14.42
C TYR A 65 -6.61 -10.73 14.62
N ASP A 66 -6.08 -11.95 14.79
CA ASP A 66 -4.65 -12.19 15.04
C ASP A 66 -3.75 -11.53 13.99
N TYR A 67 -4.11 -11.59 12.70
CA TYR A 67 -3.35 -10.93 11.65
C TYR A 67 -3.40 -9.40 11.74
N GLN A 68 -4.48 -8.82 12.27
CA GLN A 68 -4.58 -7.37 12.48
C GLN A 68 -3.73 -6.92 13.65
N GLU A 69 -3.66 -7.69 14.71
CA GLU A 69 -2.73 -7.45 15.82
C GLU A 69 -1.28 -7.53 15.37
N ASP A 70 -0.93 -8.51 14.52
CA ASP A 70 0.42 -8.62 13.94
C ASP A 70 0.76 -7.41 13.05
N ILE A 71 -0.20 -6.93 12.24
CA ILE A 71 -0.05 -5.71 11.47
C ILE A 71 0.26 -4.51 12.39
N ILE A 72 -0.53 -4.31 13.44
CA ILE A 72 -0.36 -3.20 14.39
C ILE A 72 1.01 -3.30 15.06
N ASN A 73 1.42 -4.48 15.52
CA ASN A 73 2.72 -4.71 16.14
C ASN A 73 3.88 -4.40 15.20
N LYS A 74 3.81 -4.86 13.94
CA LYS A 74 4.84 -4.57 12.94
C LYS A 74 4.92 -3.09 12.61
N VAL A 75 3.77 -2.41 12.46
CA VAL A 75 3.70 -0.97 12.23
C VAL A 75 4.22 -0.18 13.42
N HIS A 76 3.91 -0.62 14.65
CA HIS A 76 4.38 0.04 15.87
C HIS A 76 5.91 -0.02 16.01
N ASN A 77 6.50 -1.18 15.74
CA ASN A 77 7.91 -1.45 15.99
C ASN A 77 8.85 -1.11 14.83
N ASN A 78 8.33 -0.85 13.64
CA ASN A 78 9.15 -0.64 12.45
C ASN A 78 8.87 0.72 11.79
N ARG A 79 9.88 1.25 11.08
CA ARG A 79 9.78 2.50 10.34
C ARG A 79 9.10 2.33 8.98
N PHE A 80 9.48 1.30 8.26
CA PHE A 80 9.02 1.04 6.92
C PHE A 80 8.28 -0.30 6.86
N VAL A 81 7.01 -0.26 6.50
CA VAL A 81 6.17 -1.44 6.39
C VAL A 81 5.48 -1.45 5.03
N ILE A 82 5.50 -2.59 4.37
CA ILE A 82 4.76 -2.84 3.13
C ILE A 82 3.83 -4.04 3.34
N ALA A 83 2.53 -3.84 3.14
CA ALA A 83 1.52 -4.85 3.40
C ALA A 83 0.74 -5.19 2.13
N LYS A 84 0.83 -6.45 1.73
CA LYS A 84 0.07 -7.07 0.66
C LYS A 84 -1.10 -7.82 1.28
N LEU A 85 -2.30 -7.27 1.18
CA LEU A 85 -3.47 -7.73 1.93
C LEU A 85 -4.67 -7.93 1.00
N PRO A 86 -5.48 -8.98 1.19
CA PRO A 86 -6.64 -9.24 0.38
C PRO A 86 -7.72 -8.17 0.58
N ARG A 87 -8.61 -8.09 -0.40
CA ARG A 87 -9.78 -7.23 -0.30
C ARG A 87 -10.67 -7.63 0.89
N GLN A 88 -11.30 -6.64 1.53
CA GLN A 88 -12.19 -6.83 2.68
C GLN A 88 -11.51 -7.48 3.91
N SER A 89 -10.19 -7.30 4.08
CA SER A 89 -9.45 -7.73 5.26
C SER A 89 -9.43 -6.69 6.41
N GLY A 90 -10.17 -5.60 6.29
CA GLY A 90 -10.16 -4.53 7.28
C GLY A 90 -8.88 -3.69 7.31
N LYS A 91 -7.99 -3.82 6.29
CA LYS A 91 -6.67 -3.18 6.23
C LYS A 91 -6.67 -1.70 6.58
N SER A 92 -7.51 -0.90 5.92
CA SER A 92 -7.56 0.56 6.15
C SER A 92 -8.08 0.88 7.55
N THR A 93 -9.07 0.14 8.06
CA THR A 93 -9.62 0.32 9.41
C THR A 93 -8.58 0.01 10.49
N THR A 94 -7.81 -1.08 10.33
CA THR A 94 -6.73 -1.45 11.24
C THR A 94 -5.65 -0.37 11.33
N ILE A 95 -5.18 0.14 10.18
CA ILE A 95 -4.16 1.19 10.15
C ILE A 95 -4.69 2.51 10.69
N VAL A 96 -5.94 2.88 10.38
CA VAL A 96 -6.57 4.09 10.92
C VAL A 96 -6.68 4.05 12.44
N SER A 97 -7.03 2.90 13.01
CA SER A 97 -7.09 2.72 14.46
C SER A 97 -5.71 2.86 15.12
N TYR A 98 -4.66 2.37 14.45
CA TYR A 98 -3.28 2.62 14.88
C TYR A 98 -2.89 4.10 14.75
N ILE A 99 -3.26 4.78 13.65
CA ILE A 99 -3.01 6.23 13.50
C ILE A 99 -3.70 7.01 14.62
N LEU A 100 -4.92 6.63 15.00
CA LEU A 100 -5.62 7.24 16.13
C LEU A 100 -4.83 7.11 17.43
N HIS A 101 -4.37 5.92 17.77
CA HIS A 101 -3.47 5.71 18.90
C HIS A 101 -2.21 6.58 18.79
N TYR A 102 -1.56 6.61 17.63
CA TYR A 102 -0.31 7.33 17.39
C TYR A 102 -0.44 8.83 17.66
N ILE A 103 -1.52 9.48 17.21
CA ILE A 103 -1.73 10.92 17.40
C ILE A 103 -2.26 11.30 18.79
N LEU A 104 -2.90 10.37 19.49
CA LEU A 104 -3.42 10.62 20.85
C LEU A 104 -2.32 10.57 21.92
N PHE A 105 -1.41 9.60 21.79
CA PHE A 105 -0.40 9.30 22.83
C PHE A 105 0.99 9.84 22.52
N ASN A 106 1.18 10.52 21.37
CA ASN A 106 2.43 11.22 21.04
C ASN A 106 2.14 12.70 20.78
N GLN A 107 3.13 13.56 21.09
CA GLN A 107 3.00 15.00 20.92
C GLN A 107 3.53 15.45 19.55
N SER A 108 2.87 16.44 18.95
CA SER A 108 3.33 17.12 17.73
C SER A 108 3.57 16.19 16.54
N MET A 109 2.76 15.14 16.39
CA MET A 109 2.86 14.20 15.30
C MET A 109 2.10 14.70 14.06
N THR A 110 2.75 14.71 12.90
CA THR A 110 2.11 14.98 11.61
C THR A 110 1.97 13.69 10.82
N VAL A 111 0.74 13.32 10.49
CA VAL A 111 0.40 12.11 9.72
C VAL A 111 -0.23 12.49 8.40
N GLY A 112 0.29 11.95 7.29
CA GLY A 112 -0.31 12.03 5.95
C GLY A 112 -1.05 10.75 5.61
N ILE A 113 -2.36 10.83 5.32
CA ILE A 113 -3.16 9.76 4.75
C ILE A 113 -3.30 10.01 3.25
N LEU A 114 -2.72 9.16 2.44
CA LEU A 114 -2.66 9.29 1.00
C LEU A 114 -3.28 8.08 0.32
N ALA A 115 -4.11 8.32 -0.68
CA ALA A 115 -4.74 7.30 -1.49
C ALA A 115 -4.70 7.70 -2.97
N ASN A 116 -5.03 6.78 -3.87
CA ASN A 116 -5.08 7.05 -5.31
C ASN A 116 -6.04 8.20 -5.68
N LYS A 117 -7.10 8.42 -4.88
CA LYS A 117 -8.08 9.51 -5.06
C LYS A 117 -8.29 10.27 -3.75
N GLN A 118 -8.52 11.57 -3.85
CA GLN A 118 -8.82 12.41 -2.68
C GLN A 118 -10.11 11.99 -1.94
N ALA A 119 -11.10 11.49 -2.66
CA ALA A 119 -12.32 10.98 -2.05
C ALA A 119 -12.03 9.79 -1.12
N THR A 120 -11.16 8.88 -1.55
CA THR A 120 -10.73 7.71 -0.76
C THR A 120 -9.96 8.12 0.50
N SER A 121 -9.00 9.04 0.39
CA SER A 121 -8.25 9.51 1.57
C SER A 121 -9.14 10.23 2.58
N ARG A 122 -10.13 11.00 2.12
CA ARG A 122 -11.15 11.64 3.00
C ARG A 122 -12.07 10.62 3.65
N GLU A 123 -12.43 9.55 2.95
CA GLU A 123 -13.20 8.44 3.53
C GLU A 123 -12.43 7.76 4.66
N ILE A 124 -11.14 7.51 4.47
CA ILE A 124 -10.24 6.97 5.50
C ILE A 124 -10.18 7.91 6.72
N LEU A 125 -10.02 9.23 6.48
CA LEU A 125 -10.04 10.22 7.55
C LEU A 125 -11.41 10.28 8.27
N SER A 126 -12.52 10.05 7.58
CA SER A 126 -13.84 10.02 8.21
C SER A 126 -14.01 8.85 9.17
N ARG A 127 -13.40 7.70 8.87
CA ARG A 127 -13.34 6.54 9.79
C ARG A 127 -12.53 6.87 11.05
N LEU A 128 -11.40 7.56 10.92
CA LEU A 128 -10.63 8.04 12.06
C LEU A 128 -11.44 8.99 12.93
N LYS A 129 -12.16 9.92 12.32
CA LYS A 129 -13.05 10.87 13.02
C LYS A 129 -14.14 10.15 13.78
N LEU A 130 -14.78 9.18 13.17
CA LEU A 130 -15.81 8.39 13.83
C LEU A 130 -15.24 7.64 15.03
N ALA A 131 -14.11 6.93 14.86
CA ALA A 131 -13.47 6.23 15.96
C ALA A 131 -13.11 7.20 17.11
N TYR A 132 -12.59 8.40 16.79
CA TYR A 132 -12.27 9.43 17.77
C TYR A 132 -13.50 9.93 18.53
N GLU A 133 -14.62 10.20 17.85
CA GLU A 133 -15.86 10.72 18.42
C GLU A 133 -16.49 9.79 19.47
N TYR A 134 -16.23 8.48 19.33
CA TYR A 134 -16.74 7.48 20.27
C TYR A 134 -15.78 7.15 21.42
N LEU A 135 -14.60 7.78 21.48
CA LEU A 135 -13.72 7.65 22.63
C LEU A 135 -14.30 8.39 23.84
N PRO A 136 -14.09 7.88 25.07
CA PRO A 136 -14.39 8.64 26.27
C PRO A 136 -13.67 10.00 26.25
N LEU A 137 -14.34 11.06 26.69
CA LEU A 137 -13.80 12.43 26.65
C LEU A 137 -12.45 12.57 27.38
N TRP A 138 -12.20 11.76 28.39
CA TRP A 138 -10.93 11.77 29.13
C TRP A 138 -9.74 11.19 28.34
N LEU A 139 -10.01 10.36 27.32
CA LEU A 139 -8.98 9.87 26.39
C LEU A 139 -8.77 10.82 25.19
N GLN A 140 -9.74 11.69 24.91
CA GLN A 140 -9.62 12.61 23.78
C GLN A 140 -8.64 13.75 24.10
N GLN A 141 -7.81 14.12 23.13
CA GLN A 141 -7.13 15.41 23.09
C GLN A 141 -8.13 16.50 22.66
N GLY A 142 -7.97 17.75 23.08
CA GLY A 142 -8.86 18.82 22.63
C GLY A 142 -8.70 19.06 21.11
N ILE A 143 -9.81 19.36 20.43
CA ILE A 143 -9.83 19.61 19.00
C ILE A 143 -9.58 21.10 18.73
N VAL A 144 -8.58 21.38 17.89
CA VAL A 144 -8.28 22.71 17.36
C VAL A 144 -8.90 22.89 15.97
N GLU A 145 -8.82 21.88 15.11
CA GLU A 145 -9.39 21.88 13.76
C GLU A 145 -10.00 20.51 13.42
N TRP A 146 -11.19 20.56 12.76
CA TRP A 146 -11.95 19.36 12.40
C TRP A 146 -12.59 19.52 11.01
N ASN A 147 -11.74 19.50 9.96
CA ASN A 147 -12.16 19.74 8.59
C ASN A 147 -12.34 18.42 7.81
N LYS A 148 -12.96 18.49 6.61
CA LYS A 148 -13.12 17.31 5.74
C LYS A 148 -11.81 16.66 5.29
N GLY A 149 -10.69 17.40 5.30
CA GLY A 149 -9.39 16.95 4.86
C GLY A 149 -8.32 16.97 5.94
N SER A 150 -8.63 17.48 7.15
CA SER A 150 -7.64 17.65 8.22
C SER A 150 -8.24 17.54 9.62
N ILE A 151 -7.39 17.12 10.55
CA ILE A 151 -7.64 17.18 12.00
C ILE A 151 -6.39 17.80 12.62
N ILE A 152 -6.59 18.74 13.59
CA ILE A 152 -5.52 19.27 14.45
C ILE A 152 -5.98 19.14 15.89
N LEU A 153 -5.14 18.55 16.72
CA LEU A 153 -5.36 18.32 18.14
C LEU A 153 -4.53 19.28 19.00
N GLU A 154 -4.96 19.55 20.22
CA GLU A 154 -4.29 20.47 21.15
C GLU A 154 -2.87 20.02 21.58
N ASN A 155 -2.57 18.70 21.50
CA ASN A 155 -1.22 18.20 21.69
C ASN A 155 -0.26 18.49 20.53
N GLY A 156 -0.69 19.28 19.53
CA GLY A 156 0.04 19.64 18.33
C GLY A 156 0.01 18.59 17.23
N SER A 157 -0.58 17.43 17.46
CA SER A 157 -0.69 16.39 16.44
C SER A 157 -1.72 16.75 15.36
N LYS A 158 -1.44 16.38 14.12
CA LYS A 158 -2.29 16.65 12.95
C LYS A 158 -2.32 15.49 11.97
N VAL A 159 -3.47 15.33 11.34
CA VAL A 159 -3.69 14.35 10.26
C VAL A 159 -4.19 15.08 9.03
N LEU A 160 -3.56 14.84 7.89
CA LEU A 160 -3.91 15.42 6.59
C LEU A 160 -4.29 14.31 5.62
N ALA A 161 -5.41 14.44 4.93
CA ALA A 161 -5.87 13.50 3.91
C ALA A 161 -5.80 14.12 2.51
N SER A 162 -5.07 13.49 1.61
CA SER A 162 -4.88 13.97 0.22
C SER A 162 -4.82 12.82 -0.77
N ALA A 163 -4.98 13.15 -2.06
CA ALA A 163 -4.60 12.22 -3.11
C ALA A 163 -3.07 12.06 -3.16
N THR A 164 -2.59 10.89 -3.52
CA THR A 164 -1.16 10.68 -3.80
C THR A 164 -0.79 11.48 -5.05
N SER A 165 0.00 12.52 -4.87
CA SER A 165 0.50 13.37 -5.95
C SER A 165 1.85 13.93 -5.56
N SER A 166 2.63 14.38 -6.54
CA SER A 166 3.94 14.98 -6.32
C SER A 166 3.91 16.25 -5.46
N SER A 167 2.76 16.92 -5.38
CA SER A 167 2.55 18.14 -4.60
C SER A 167 1.85 17.90 -3.25
N ALA A 168 1.29 16.70 -3.03
CA ALA A 168 0.41 16.42 -1.89
C ALA A 168 1.03 16.71 -0.52
N ILE A 169 2.33 16.55 -0.40
CA ILE A 169 3.09 16.71 0.84
C ILE A 169 4.41 17.47 0.67
N ARG A 170 4.58 18.18 -0.47
CA ARG A 170 5.76 19.05 -0.68
C ARG A 170 5.80 20.14 0.37
N GLY A 171 6.95 20.31 1.02
CA GLY A 171 7.18 21.37 2.02
C GLY A 171 6.67 21.05 3.42
N GLY A 172 6.03 19.90 3.65
CA GLY A 172 5.63 19.42 4.97
C GLY A 172 6.63 18.43 5.56
N SER A 173 6.83 18.48 6.87
CA SER A 173 7.53 17.43 7.63
C SER A 173 6.49 16.46 8.18
N PHE A 174 6.65 15.17 7.89
CA PHE A 174 5.73 14.13 8.34
C PHE A 174 6.45 13.13 9.23
N ASN A 175 5.81 12.78 10.35
CA ASN A 175 6.28 11.72 11.23
C ASN A 175 5.79 10.34 10.74
N MET A 176 4.65 10.32 10.02
CA MET A 176 4.11 9.11 9.43
C MET A 176 3.41 9.42 8.10
N ILE A 177 3.61 8.56 7.11
CA ILE A 177 2.89 8.58 5.84
C ILE A 177 2.22 7.22 5.67
N PHE A 178 0.92 7.24 5.50
CA PHE A 178 0.11 6.08 5.16
C PHE A 178 -0.33 6.16 3.69
N LEU A 179 0.11 5.21 2.89
CA LEU A 179 -0.21 5.06 1.48
C LEU A 179 -1.20 3.89 1.32
N ASP A 180 -2.48 4.23 1.17
CA ASP A 180 -3.54 3.23 0.95
C ASP A 180 -3.76 2.99 -0.54
N GLU A 181 -3.99 1.74 -0.91
CA GLU A 181 -4.16 1.27 -2.29
C GLU A 181 -3.04 1.75 -3.23
N PHE A 182 -1.79 1.72 -2.74
CA PHE A 182 -0.65 2.28 -3.45
C PHE A 182 -0.36 1.61 -4.80
N ALA A 183 -0.67 0.31 -4.96
CA ALA A 183 -0.55 -0.39 -6.24
C ALA A 183 -1.50 0.17 -7.34
N HIS A 184 -2.51 0.96 -6.95
CA HIS A 184 -3.45 1.58 -7.89
C HIS A 184 -3.07 3.02 -8.26
N VAL A 185 -1.94 3.53 -7.76
CA VAL A 185 -1.38 4.83 -8.15
C VAL A 185 -0.63 4.68 -9.48
N PRO A 186 -0.86 5.54 -10.49
CA PRO A 186 -0.11 5.49 -11.74
C PRO A 186 1.41 5.60 -11.51
N ASN A 187 2.20 4.80 -12.24
CA ASN A 187 3.65 4.70 -12.03
C ASN A 187 4.38 6.05 -12.08
N ASN A 188 4.05 6.90 -13.04
CA ASN A 188 4.66 8.23 -13.16
C ASN A 188 4.39 9.12 -11.93
N ILE A 189 3.20 9.01 -11.33
CA ILE A 189 2.84 9.76 -10.11
C ILE A 189 3.57 9.15 -8.90
N ALA A 190 3.63 7.81 -8.83
CA ALA A 190 4.32 7.11 -7.76
C ALA A 190 5.83 7.43 -7.75
N GLU A 191 6.50 7.44 -8.91
CA GLU A 191 7.92 7.78 -9.05
C GLU A 191 8.19 9.24 -8.65
N GLU A 192 7.38 10.18 -9.13
CA GLU A 192 7.51 11.60 -8.79
C GLU A 192 7.25 11.84 -7.29
N PHE A 193 6.25 11.15 -6.72
CA PHE A 193 5.97 11.20 -5.29
C PHE A 193 7.17 10.73 -4.47
N PHE A 194 7.73 9.55 -4.75
CA PHE A 194 8.87 9.04 -3.99
C PHE A 194 10.11 9.93 -4.14
N SER A 195 10.40 10.45 -5.33
CA SER A 195 11.54 11.35 -5.52
C SER A 195 11.43 12.65 -4.71
N SER A 196 10.20 13.13 -4.48
CA SER A 196 9.95 14.38 -3.75
C SER A 196 9.74 14.20 -2.24
N VAL A 197 9.21 13.04 -1.82
CA VAL A 197 8.77 12.78 -0.43
C VAL A 197 9.76 11.93 0.35
N TYR A 198 10.40 10.97 -0.29
CA TYR A 198 11.34 10.07 0.38
C TYR A 198 12.46 10.82 1.12
N PRO A 199 13.08 11.89 0.56
CA PRO A 199 14.07 12.67 1.30
C PRO A 199 13.53 13.33 2.56
N THR A 200 12.26 13.75 2.58
CA THR A 200 11.65 14.40 3.77
C THR A 200 11.38 13.39 4.89
N VAL A 201 11.05 12.16 4.54
CA VAL A 201 10.82 11.08 5.50
C VAL A 201 12.13 10.52 6.04
N THR A 202 13.16 10.42 5.21
CA THR A 202 14.47 9.87 5.62
C THR A 202 15.28 10.81 6.50
N SER A 203 14.94 12.11 6.54
CA SER A 203 15.61 13.09 7.41
C SER A 203 15.36 12.84 8.91
N GLY A 204 14.30 12.11 9.27
CA GLY A 204 13.99 11.76 10.65
C GLY A 204 14.38 10.32 10.99
N GLN A 205 14.85 10.07 12.23
CA GLN A 205 15.19 8.72 12.67
C GLN A 205 13.98 7.83 12.98
N ASN A 206 12.84 8.44 13.35
CA ASN A 206 11.63 7.73 13.79
C ASN A 206 10.43 7.91 12.86
N THR A 207 10.64 8.47 11.69
CA THR A 207 9.58 8.64 10.70
C THR A 207 9.13 7.30 10.13
N LYS A 208 7.83 7.15 9.87
CA LYS A 208 7.22 5.90 9.39
C LYS A 208 6.63 6.05 8.00
N VAL A 209 6.80 5.02 7.16
CA VAL A 209 6.10 4.88 5.88
C VAL A 209 5.39 3.54 5.85
N LEU A 210 4.08 3.59 5.67
CA LEU A 210 3.23 2.42 5.57
C LEU A 210 2.63 2.37 4.16
N MET A 211 2.98 1.35 3.41
CA MET A 211 2.36 1.06 2.11
C MET A 211 1.43 -0.14 2.24
N VAL A 212 0.16 0.04 1.89
CA VAL A 212 -0.83 -1.04 1.94
C VAL A 212 -1.57 -1.10 0.61
N SER A 213 -1.73 -2.29 0.06
CA SER A 213 -2.50 -2.48 -1.18
C SER A 213 -2.90 -3.93 -1.40
N THR A 214 -3.93 -4.15 -2.23
CA THR A 214 -4.02 -5.32 -3.09
C THR A 214 -3.06 -5.12 -4.27
N PRO A 215 -2.47 -6.19 -4.85
CA PRO A 215 -1.64 -6.09 -6.04
C PRO A 215 -2.39 -5.55 -7.27
N ASN A 216 -1.68 -4.81 -8.10
CA ASN A 216 -2.20 -4.34 -9.37
C ASN A 216 -1.08 -4.27 -10.43
N GLY A 217 -0.70 -5.42 -10.97
CA GLY A 217 0.36 -5.52 -11.96
C GLY A 217 1.78 -5.34 -11.41
N LEU A 218 2.76 -5.27 -12.32
CA LEU A 218 4.19 -5.17 -12.00
C LEU A 218 4.64 -3.69 -11.91
N ASN A 219 4.03 -2.95 -11.01
CA ASN A 219 4.24 -1.52 -10.78
C ASN A 219 5.27 -1.24 -9.67
N MET A 220 5.33 0.01 -9.19
CA MET A 220 6.25 0.41 -8.13
C MET A 220 5.99 -0.35 -6.82
N PHE A 221 4.73 -0.65 -6.44
CA PHE A 221 4.42 -1.46 -5.28
C PHE A 221 5.02 -2.86 -5.37
N TYR A 222 4.94 -3.50 -6.56
CA TYR A 222 5.61 -4.77 -6.83
C TYR A 222 7.14 -4.68 -6.67
N HIS A 223 7.77 -3.61 -7.18
CA HIS A 223 9.22 -3.43 -7.03
C HIS A 223 9.63 -3.34 -5.55
N TYR A 224 8.91 -2.54 -4.75
CA TYR A 224 9.16 -2.45 -3.31
C TYR A 224 8.92 -3.79 -2.61
N TRP A 225 7.84 -4.48 -2.94
CA TRP A 225 7.51 -5.80 -2.39
C TRP A 225 8.59 -6.83 -2.68
N LYS A 226 8.99 -6.97 -3.95
CA LYS A 226 10.02 -7.91 -4.39
C LYS A 226 11.35 -7.71 -3.66
N HIS A 227 11.71 -6.47 -3.34
CA HIS A 227 12.91 -6.14 -2.58
C HIS A 227 12.71 -6.30 -1.07
N ALA A 228 11.49 -6.19 -0.57
CA ALA A 228 11.15 -6.37 0.84
C ALA A 228 11.18 -7.83 1.30
N ILE A 229 10.81 -8.78 0.43
CA ILE A 229 10.78 -10.22 0.75
C ILE A 229 12.15 -10.92 0.64
N LYS A 230 13.18 -10.23 0.15
CA LYS A 230 14.54 -10.77 0.10
C LYS A 230 15.10 -11.03 1.49
N GLU A 231 16.06 -11.95 1.59
CA GLU A 231 16.73 -12.24 2.85
C GLU A 231 17.67 -11.10 3.28
N VAL A 232 17.89 -11.00 4.58
CA VAL A 232 18.82 -10.00 5.14
C VAL A 232 20.22 -10.27 4.64
N GLY A 233 20.85 -9.26 4.01
CA GLY A 233 22.18 -9.39 3.38
C GLY A 233 22.14 -9.71 1.89
N GLU A 234 20.99 -10.04 1.32
CA GLU A 234 20.84 -10.23 -0.14
C GLU A 234 20.91 -8.87 -0.86
N SER A 235 21.62 -8.85 -1.99
CA SER A 235 21.76 -7.63 -2.81
C SER A 235 20.41 -7.06 -3.23
N GLY A 236 20.19 -5.77 -2.95
CA GLY A 236 18.96 -5.07 -3.26
C GLY A 236 17.81 -5.31 -2.27
N LYS A 237 18.03 -5.91 -1.09
CA LYS A 237 17.09 -5.89 0.03
C LYS A 237 16.83 -4.45 0.45
N ASN A 238 15.55 -4.06 0.56
CA ASN A 238 15.17 -2.77 1.12
C ASN A 238 14.86 -2.86 2.63
N GLU A 239 14.61 -1.73 3.27
CA GLU A 239 14.34 -1.65 4.72
C GLU A 239 12.87 -1.96 5.08
N TYR A 240 12.00 -2.20 4.09
CA TYR A 240 10.60 -2.47 4.35
C TYR A 240 10.40 -3.86 4.95
N ILE A 241 9.60 -3.91 6.01
CA ILE A 241 9.11 -5.16 6.61
C ILE A 241 7.87 -5.59 5.84
N PRO A 242 7.91 -6.76 5.18
CA PRO A 242 6.76 -7.26 4.43
C PRO A 242 5.71 -7.86 5.37
N ILE A 243 4.45 -7.60 5.06
CA ILE A 243 3.28 -8.24 5.68
C ILE A 243 2.44 -8.84 4.56
N GLU A 244 2.14 -10.10 4.67
CA GLU A 244 1.24 -10.82 3.78
C GLU A 244 0.18 -11.52 4.60
N VAL A 245 -1.07 -11.42 4.17
CA VAL A 245 -2.20 -12.14 4.76
C VAL A 245 -2.89 -12.92 3.65
N HIS A 246 -3.02 -14.21 3.85
CA HIS A 246 -3.76 -15.06 2.93
C HIS A 246 -5.28 -14.89 3.14
N TRP A 247 -6.07 -14.96 2.09
CA TRP A 247 -7.52 -14.75 2.18
C TRP A 247 -8.22 -15.71 3.14
N SER A 248 -7.71 -16.94 3.30
CA SER A 248 -8.26 -17.93 4.23
C SER A 248 -8.08 -17.58 5.72
N GLN A 249 -7.24 -16.58 6.04
CA GLN A 249 -7.09 -16.06 7.40
C GLN A 249 -8.14 -14.97 7.72
N VAL A 250 -8.88 -14.54 6.72
CA VAL A 250 -9.89 -13.48 6.85
C VAL A 250 -11.27 -14.09 7.05
N PRO A 251 -12.06 -13.65 8.05
CA PRO A 251 -13.42 -14.11 8.21
C PRO A 251 -14.33 -13.75 7.03
N LYS A 252 -15.36 -14.53 6.79
CA LYS A 252 -16.39 -14.28 5.78
C LYS A 252 -17.16 -12.98 6.06
N TYR A 253 -17.41 -12.73 7.34
CA TYR A 253 -18.04 -11.51 7.89
C TYR A 253 -17.53 -11.30 9.33
N PRO A 254 -17.71 -10.12 9.94
CA PRO A 254 -17.28 -9.85 11.31
C PRO A 254 -17.83 -10.89 12.30
N GLY A 255 -16.94 -11.50 13.11
CA GLY A 255 -17.32 -12.57 14.05
C GLY A 255 -17.68 -13.91 13.41
N GLY A 256 -17.61 -14.03 12.09
CA GLY A 256 -17.95 -15.24 11.34
C GLY A 256 -16.80 -16.23 11.20
N PRO A 257 -17.07 -17.38 10.55
CA PRO A 257 -16.04 -18.37 10.24
C PRO A 257 -15.05 -17.82 9.21
N LEU A 258 -13.84 -18.38 9.19
CA LEU A 258 -12.85 -18.06 8.18
C LEU A 258 -13.35 -18.43 6.76
N ARG A 259 -12.85 -17.70 5.76
CA ARG A 259 -13.07 -18.01 4.35
C ARG A 259 -12.48 -19.39 4.03
N ASP A 260 -13.22 -20.17 3.27
CA ASP A 260 -12.92 -21.55 2.89
C ASP A 260 -13.05 -21.74 1.37
N GLU A 261 -12.79 -22.94 0.87
CA GLU A 261 -12.90 -23.27 -0.55
C GLU A 261 -14.32 -23.06 -1.11
N VAL A 262 -15.36 -23.22 -0.30
CA VAL A 262 -16.74 -22.96 -0.73
C VAL A 262 -16.90 -21.47 -1.01
N TRP A 263 -16.47 -20.62 -0.09
CA TRP A 263 -16.47 -19.16 -0.28
C TRP A 263 -15.63 -18.74 -1.49
N MET A 264 -14.46 -19.36 -1.69
CA MET A 264 -13.60 -19.12 -2.84
C MET A 264 -14.33 -19.40 -4.15
N ASN A 265 -14.93 -20.59 -4.28
CA ASN A 265 -15.64 -21.00 -5.49
C ASN A 265 -16.86 -20.11 -5.78
N GLU A 266 -17.62 -19.73 -4.77
CA GLU A 266 -18.73 -18.77 -4.87
C GLU A 266 -18.23 -17.37 -5.33
N THR A 267 -17.11 -16.91 -4.79
CA THR A 267 -16.52 -15.63 -5.15
C THR A 267 -16.03 -15.64 -6.60
N ILE A 268 -15.37 -16.71 -7.04
CA ILE A 268 -14.93 -16.89 -8.43
C ILE A 268 -16.13 -16.93 -9.38
N ALA A 269 -17.19 -17.67 -9.02
CA ALA A 269 -18.40 -17.74 -9.83
C ALA A 269 -19.11 -16.38 -9.98
N ASN A 270 -19.08 -15.55 -8.95
CA ASN A 270 -19.70 -14.21 -8.95
C ASN A 270 -18.81 -13.12 -9.56
N THR A 271 -17.52 -13.39 -9.79
CA THR A 271 -16.56 -12.43 -10.32
C THR A 271 -15.79 -13.01 -11.52
N SER A 272 -14.57 -13.45 -11.29
CA SER A 272 -13.75 -14.23 -12.21
C SER A 272 -12.53 -14.78 -11.47
N GLU A 273 -11.93 -15.85 -11.97
CA GLU A 273 -10.69 -16.42 -11.44
C GLU A 273 -9.55 -15.36 -11.42
N GLN A 274 -9.42 -14.58 -12.50
CA GLN A 274 -8.41 -13.52 -12.57
C GLN A 274 -8.61 -12.45 -11.50
N GLN A 275 -9.85 -12.06 -11.23
CA GLN A 275 -10.15 -11.09 -10.18
C GLN A 275 -9.90 -11.68 -8.80
N PHE A 276 -10.23 -12.96 -8.58
CA PHE A 276 -9.93 -13.65 -7.33
C PHE A 276 -8.42 -13.70 -7.06
N GLN A 277 -7.63 -14.10 -8.04
CA GLN A 277 -6.17 -14.14 -7.96
C GLN A 277 -5.58 -12.76 -7.62
N SER A 278 -6.04 -11.69 -8.25
CA SER A 278 -5.52 -10.34 -7.99
C SER A 278 -5.95 -9.78 -6.63
N GLU A 279 -7.24 -9.91 -6.29
CA GLU A 279 -7.80 -9.19 -5.13
C GLU A 279 -7.80 -9.99 -3.83
N PHE A 280 -7.77 -11.32 -3.92
CA PHE A 280 -7.84 -12.21 -2.75
C PHE A 280 -6.59 -13.07 -2.57
N GLU A 281 -6.09 -13.76 -3.59
CA GLU A 281 -4.78 -14.44 -3.54
C GLU A 281 -3.63 -13.43 -3.47
N CYS A 282 -3.91 -12.19 -3.83
CA CYS A 282 -2.91 -11.12 -3.86
C CYS A 282 -1.74 -11.42 -4.78
N ASP A 283 -1.99 -12.05 -5.92
CA ASP A 283 -0.98 -12.29 -6.93
C ASP A 283 -0.70 -11.05 -7.76
N PHE A 284 0.57 -10.79 -8.02
CA PHE A 284 0.98 -9.75 -8.96
C PHE A 284 0.77 -10.21 -10.39
N ILE A 285 -0.49 -10.23 -10.80
CA ILE A 285 -0.85 -10.55 -12.17
C ILE A 285 -0.42 -9.37 -13.04
N GLY A 286 0.29 -9.63 -14.14
CA GLY A 286 0.66 -8.58 -15.11
C GLY A 286 -0.60 -7.85 -15.60
N SER A 287 -0.44 -6.60 -16.01
CA SER A 287 -1.57 -5.72 -16.36
C SER A 287 -2.59 -6.44 -17.24
N SER A 288 -3.87 -6.23 -16.99
CA SER A 288 -5.00 -6.77 -17.79
C SER A 288 -4.95 -6.41 -19.29
N ASN A 289 -4.06 -5.46 -19.67
CA ASN A 289 -3.85 -5.00 -21.03
C ASN A 289 -2.57 -5.55 -21.70
N THR A 290 -1.96 -6.62 -21.17
CA THR A 290 -0.85 -7.28 -21.87
C THR A 290 -1.40 -8.22 -22.94
N LEU A 291 -0.72 -8.25 -24.09
CA LEU A 291 -1.05 -9.15 -25.21
C LEU A 291 -1.07 -10.63 -24.78
N ILE A 292 -0.25 -11.00 -23.80
CA ILE A 292 -0.16 -12.34 -23.22
C ILE A 292 -0.48 -12.23 -21.74
N SER A 293 -1.46 -13.02 -21.26
CA SER A 293 -1.80 -13.03 -19.83
C SER A 293 -0.61 -13.48 -18.97
N SER A 294 -0.50 -12.94 -17.79
CA SER A 294 0.60 -13.27 -16.85
C SER A 294 0.65 -14.74 -16.50
N HIS A 295 -0.51 -15.40 -16.35
CA HIS A 295 -0.60 -16.85 -16.15
C HIS A 295 0.10 -17.60 -17.29
N LYS A 296 -0.12 -17.20 -18.54
CA LYS A 296 0.59 -17.80 -19.68
C LYS A 296 2.09 -17.49 -19.67
N ILE A 297 2.48 -16.27 -19.27
CA ILE A 297 3.90 -15.90 -19.14
C ILE A 297 4.58 -16.74 -18.06
N HIS A 298 3.94 -16.95 -16.91
CA HIS A 298 4.48 -17.78 -15.82
C HIS A 298 4.52 -19.27 -16.17
N SER A 299 3.60 -19.75 -17.02
CA SER A 299 3.61 -21.13 -17.50
C SER A 299 4.66 -21.42 -18.60
N LEU A 300 5.26 -20.37 -19.17
CA LEU A 300 6.33 -20.53 -20.17
C LEU A 300 7.62 -21.04 -19.50
N ALA A 301 8.10 -22.19 -19.97
CA ALA A 301 9.38 -22.73 -19.52
C ALA A 301 10.52 -21.80 -19.92
N TRP A 302 11.37 -21.44 -18.95
CA TRP A 302 12.58 -20.68 -19.24
C TRP A 302 13.60 -21.58 -19.92
N VAL A 303 14.11 -21.14 -21.06
CA VAL A 303 15.17 -21.83 -21.79
C VAL A 303 16.47 -21.08 -21.62
N LYS A 304 17.51 -21.78 -21.15
CA LYS A 304 18.85 -21.21 -21.00
C LYS A 304 19.50 -21.04 -22.37
N PRO A 305 19.99 -19.83 -22.74
CA PRO A 305 20.71 -19.64 -23.99
C PRO A 305 22.06 -20.38 -23.95
N LYS A 306 22.49 -20.93 -25.09
CA LYS A 306 23.85 -21.50 -25.28
C LYS A 306 24.91 -20.41 -25.17
N ILE A 307 24.66 -19.27 -25.77
CA ILE A 307 25.54 -18.10 -25.76
C ILE A 307 24.77 -16.91 -25.23
N LYS A 308 25.35 -16.16 -24.29
CA LYS A 308 24.85 -14.88 -23.81
C LYS A 308 26.02 -13.93 -23.65
N ASN A 309 26.03 -12.82 -24.39
CA ASN A 309 27.08 -11.81 -24.27
C ASN A 309 26.59 -10.60 -23.40
N ALA A 310 27.55 -9.73 -23.02
CA ALA A 310 27.29 -8.54 -22.24
C ALA A 310 26.46 -7.50 -22.99
N ASP A 311 26.48 -7.50 -24.32
CA ASP A 311 25.80 -6.52 -25.16
C ASP A 311 24.30 -6.83 -25.36
N GLY A 312 23.84 -8.00 -24.88
CA GLY A 312 22.41 -8.36 -24.90
C GLY A 312 22.02 -9.41 -25.94
N LEU A 313 22.98 -9.99 -26.67
CA LEU A 313 22.74 -11.13 -27.57
C LEU A 313 22.60 -12.44 -26.78
N CYS A 314 21.54 -13.18 -27.07
CA CYS A 314 21.32 -14.54 -26.60
C CYS A 314 21.10 -15.46 -27.80
N VAL A 315 21.87 -16.54 -27.90
CA VAL A 315 21.70 -17.58 -28.91
C VAL A 315 21.25 -18.86 -28.22
N TYR A 316 20.15 -19.44 -28.69
CA TYR A 316 19.53 -20.65 -28.17
C TYR A 316 19.91 -21.88 -29.01
N ASP A 317 19.93 -21.73 -30.33
CA ASP A 317 20.32 -22.78 -31.27
C ASP A 317 21.22 -22.21 -32.35
N ASP A 318 22.17 -23.07 -32.80
CA ASP A 318 23.07 -22.73 -33.89
C ASP A 318 22.34 -22.76 -35.22
N PRO A 319 22.77 -21.96 -36.21
CA PRO A 319 22.15 -21.99 -37.55
C PRO A 319 22.37 -23.34 -38.22
N VAL A 320 21.34 -23.84 -38.91
CA VAL A 320 21.38 -25.11 -39.64
C VAL A 320 21.29 -24.81 -41.11
N GLU A 321 22.18 -25.43 -41.90
CA GLU A 321 22.18 -25.26 -43.34
C GLU A 321 20.89 -25.82 -43.97
N GLY A 322 20.31 -25.07 -44.91
CA GLY A 322 19.02 -25.41 -45.54
C GLY A 322 17.79 -25.00 -44.75
N HIS A 323 17.94 -24.43 -43.54
CA HIS A 323 16.82 -23.86 -42.79
C HIS A 323 16.46 -22.44 -43.25
N THR A 324 15.19 -22.09 -43.07
CA THR A 324 14.68 -20.75 -43.38
C THR A 324 14.49 -19.98 -42.05
N TYR A 325 15.07 -18.78 -42.02
CA TYR A 325 15.01 -17.92 -40.82
C TYR A 325 14.34 -16.59 -41.16
N VAL A 326 13.57 -16.08 -40.20
CA VAL A 326 12.98 -14.74 -40.24
C VAL A 326 13.57 -13.92 -39.11
N VAL A 327 13.97 -12.70 -39.44
CA VAL A 327 14.45 -11.73 -38.43
C VAL A 327 13.43 -10.63 -38.29
N THR A 328 12.95 -10.42 -37.06
CA THR A 328 12.09 -9.27 -36.70
C THR A 328 12.95 -8.25 -35.97
N VAL A 329 12.85 -6.99 -36.37
CA VAL A 329 13.73 -5.92 -35.85
C VAL A 329 12.89 -4.76 -35.36
N ASP A 330 13.18 -4.25 -34.17
CA ASP A 330 12.66 -3.05 -33.58
C ASP A 330 13.82 -2.12 -33.14
N THR A 331 13.72 -0.83 -33.46
CA THR A 331 14.82 0.12 -33.28
C THR A 331 14.45 1.24 -32.33
N SER A 332 15.23 1.47 -31.29
CA SER A 332 15.10 2.59 -30.37
C SER A 332 16.19 3.65 -30.57
N ARG A 333 16.08 4.77 -29.85
CA ARG A 333 17.05 5.87 -29.90
C ARG A 333 18.35 5.62 -29.11
N GLY A 334 18.47 4.53 -28.37
CA GLY A 334 19.66 4.20 -27.58
C GLY A 334 19.91 5.15 -26.39
N GLN A 335 18.86 5.75 -25.83
CA GLN A 335 18.94 6.73 -24.74
C GLN A 335 18.65 6.13 -23.35
N GLY A 336 18.70 4.82 -23.20
CA GLY A 336 18.42 4.13 -21.94
C GLY A 336 16.93 3.97 -21.59
N LYS A 337 16.02 4.51 -22.41
CA LYS A 337 14.57 4.45 -22.17
C LYS A 337 13.92 3.26 -22.83
N ASP A 338 14.06 3.17 -24.17
CA ASP A 338 13.53 2.09 -24.98
C ASP A 338 14.64 1.17 -25.51
N TYR A 339 14.30 -0.06 -25.88
CA TYR A 339 15.26 -1.05 -26.33
C TYR A 339 15.24 -1.19 -27.85
N SER A 340 16.44 -1.21 -28.47
CA SER A 340 16.61 -1.83 -29.77
C SER A 340 16.62 -3.33 -29.58
N ALA A 341 15.81 -4.07 -30.33
CA ALA A 341 15.68 -5.50 -30.19
C ALA A 341 15.51 -6.21 -31.54
N PHE A 342 16.00 -7.42 -31.64
CA PHE A 342 15.63 -8.34 -32.73
C PHE A 342 15.41 -9.76 -32.22
N CYS A 343 14.60 -10.53 -32.96
CA CYS A 343 14.45 -11.97 -32.79
C CYS A 343 14.72 -12.67 -34.11
N VAL A 344 15.50 -13.75 -34.06
CA VAL A 344 15.69 -14.67 -35.19
C VAL A 344 14.83 -15.90 -34.92
N ILE A 345 13.96 -16.21 -35.86
CA ILE A 345 12.99 -17.31 -35.77
C ILE A 345 13.26 -18.32 -36.88
N ASP A 346 13.48 -19.56 -36.52
CA ASP A 346 13.48 -20.68 -37.48
C ASP A 346 12.04 -21.02 -37.84
N ILE A 347 11.71 -20.84 -39.09
CA ILE A 347 10.37 -21.10 -39.65
C ILE A 347 10.33 -22.32 -40.59
N THR A 348 11.36 -23.15 -40.55
CA THR A 348 11.47 -24.32 -41.45
C THR A 348 10.34 -25.32 -41.23
N ASN A 349 10.07 -25.64 -39.97
CA ASN A 349 9.03 -26.58 -39.56
C ASN A 349 8.26 -26.08 -38.33
N PRO A 350 6.91 -26.20 -38.26
CA PRO A 350 6.15 -25.96 -37.06
C PRO A 350 6.47 -27.01 -35.97
N PRO A 351 6.48 -26.62 -34.67
CA PRO A 351 6.33 -25.27 -34.17
C PRO A 351 7.58 -24.42 -34.40
N TYR A 352 7.40 -23.17 -34.85
CA TYR A 352 8.51 -22.25 -35.09
C TYR A 352 9.28 -21.94 -33.79
N LYS A 353 10.60 -21.75 -33.91
CA LYS A 353 11.48 -21.56 -32.75
C LYS A 353 12.24 -20.24 -32.80
N VAL A 354 12.26 -19.51 -31.70
CA VAL A 354 13.20 -18.40 -31.53
C VAL A 354 14.60 -19.00 -31.27
N VAL A 355 15.50 -18.82 -32.21
CA VAL A 355 16.88 -19.37 -32.13
C VAL A 355 17.89 -18.35 -31.64
N ALA A 356 17.65 -17.06 -31.83
CA ALA A 356 18.44 -15.99 -31.24
C ALA A 356 17.60 -14.76 -30.94
N ARG A 357 18.05 -13.96 -29.98
CA ARG A 357 17.47 -12.64 -29.67
C ARG A 357 18.56 -11.67 -29.24
N PHE A 358 18.32 -10.41 -29.51
CA PHE A 358 19.12 -9.28 -29.02
C PHE A 358 18.25 -8.27 -28.33
N ARG A 359 18.76 -7.60 -27.28
CA ARG A 359 18.08 -6.53 -26.60
C ARG A 359 19.07 -5.59 -25.91
N ASN A 360 19.10 -4.31 -26.32
CA ASN A 360 19.98 -3.30 -25.75
C ASN A 360 19.33 -1.91 -25.83
N ASN A 361 19.34 -1.14 -24.75
CA ASN A 361 18.73 0.19 -24.72
C ASN A 361 19.76 1.35 -24.84
N LEU A 362 21.04 1.04 -24.95
CA LEU A 362 22.12 2.00 -25.07
C LEU A 362 22.73 2.03 -26.48
N ILE A 363 22.42 1.04 -27.32
CA ILE A 363 22.97 0.96 -28.68
C ILE A 363 22.41 2.08 -29.55
N SER A 364 23.33 2.84 -30.17
CA SER A 364 22.95 3.90 -31.12
C SER A 364 22.25 3.32 -32.38
N PRO A 365 21.21 3.96 -32.91
CA PRO A 365 20.58 3.58 -34.18
C PRO A 365 21.56 3.47 -35.35
N MET A 366 22.66 4.23 -35.33
CA MET A 366 23.71 4.21 -36.37
C MET A 366 24.55 2.93 -36.33
N VAL A 367 24.72 2.34 -35.14
CA VAL A 367 25.53 1.13 -34.93
C VAL A 367 24.67 -0.13 -34.99
N TYR A 368 23.39 -0.03 -34.64
CA TYR A 368 22.48 -1.16 -34.55
C TYR A 368 22.38 -2.01 -35.85
N PRO A 369 22.37 -1.45 -37.06
CA PRO A 369 22.36 -2.26 -38.29
C PRO A 369 23.57 -3.20 -38.44
N THR A 370 24.75 -2.87 -37.86
CA THR A 370 25.92 -3.75 -37.89
C THR A 370 25.79 -4.93 -36.95
N VAL A 371 24.93 -4.83 -35.93
CA VAL A 371 24.64 -5.94 -35.00
C VAL A 371 23.57 -6.87 -35.58
N VAL A 372 22.69 -6.37 -36.42
CA VAL A 372 21.64 -7.14 -37.10
C VAL A 372 22.22 -7.98 -38.27
N LYS A 373 23.32 -7.51 -38.89
CA LYS A 373 24.05 -8.27 -39.94
C LYS A 373 24.79 -9.48 -39.34
#